data_10e07e2721fdc701a622eb8dcbb2ed3b
#
_entry.id   10e07e2721fdc701a622eb8dcbb2ed3b
#
_cell.length_a   1.000
_cell.length_b   1.000
_cell.length_c   1.000
_cell.angle_alpha   90.00
_cell.angle_beta   90.00
_cell.angle_gamma   90.00
#
_symmetry.space_group_name_H-M   'P 1'
#
loop_
_entity.id
_entity.type
_entity.pdbx_description
1 polymer ?
#
loop_
_entity_poly.entity_id
_entity_poly.type
_entity_poly.pdbx_seq_one_letter_code
_entity_poly.pdbx_strand_id
1 'polypeptide(L)'
;FICDNLVFHNDVVFTRKHVGEVRKELLDRVQKITEHLIPMWTHQNKRVDAYKEVAVNDREAQHLIFDVYEAGIKTNLIGKSTLAQAWEQWKDSDHKVFQDRNLNSLYNAFTEVSKGRNVMHLPKRSEIFHNAFDPVAGVEQVELVA
;
A
#
# COMPACT_ATOMS: atom_id res chain seq x y z
N PHE A 1 -9.69 1.40 3.58
CA PHE A 1 -10.17 1.84 2.28
C PHE A 1 -9.59 3.19 1.88
N ILE A 2 -9.78 4.18 2.71
CA ILE A 2 -9.26 5.54 2.49
C ILE A 2 -7.75 5.59 2.77
N CYS A 3 -7.24 4.71 3.63
CA CYS A 3 -5.85 4.75 4.08
C CYS A 3 -4.84 4.36 3.00
N ASP A 4 -5.16 3.38 2.15
CA ASP A 4 -4.25 2.95 1.08
C ASP A 4 -4.16 3.96 -0.06
N ASN A 5 -5.26 4.65 -0.30
CA ASN A 5 -5.34 5.62 -1.38
C ASN A 5 -4.72 6.97 -1.03
N LEU A 6 -4.43 7.20 0.26
CA LEU A 6 -3.76 8.39 0.76
C LEU A 6 -2.26 8.20 0.95
N VAL A 7 -1.71 7.06 0.54
CA VAL A 7 -0.26 6.90 0.45
C VAL A 7 0.23 7.71 -0.74
N PHE A 8 0.28 9.00 -0.54
CA PHE A 8 1.04 9.86 -1.42
C PHE A 8 2.50 9.48 -1.28
N HIS A 9 3.13 9.12 -2.39
CA HIS A 9 4.56 8.99 -2.44
C HIS A 9 5.23 10.26 -1.90
N ASN A 10 6.44 10.14 -1.41
CA ASN A 10 7.23 11.25 -0.86
C ASN A 10 7.28 12.51 -1.75
N ASP A 11 6.96 12.36 -3.02
CA ASP A 11 6.91 13.43 -4.03
C ASP A 11 5.84 14.50 -3.77
N VAL A 12 4.91 14.21 -2.86
CA VAL A 12 3.84 15.15 -2.46
C VAL A 12 4.15 15.86 -1.14
N VAL A 13 5.28 15.53 -0.49
CA VAL A 13 5.68 16.20 0.75
C VAL A 13 6.30 17.55 0.47
N PHE A 14 5.63 18.60 0.90
CA PHE A 14 6.11 19.96 0.77
C PHE A 14 6.97 20.36 1.96
N THR A 15 8.25 20.54 1.73
CA THR A 15 9.10 21.33 2.64
C THR A 15 9.47 22.64 1.96
N ARG A 16 9.16 23.76 2.59
CA ARG A 16 9.50 25.08 2.06
C ARG A 16 10.01 26.04 3.13
N LYS A 17 11.08 26.75 2.79
CA LYS A 17 11.44 28.00 3.46
C LYS A 17 10.54 29.11 2.92
N HIS A 18 9.98 29.95 3.80
CA HIS A 18 9.14 31.11 3.43
C HIS A 18 9.93 32.19 2.75
N VAL A 19 10.30 32.01 1.48
CA VAL A 19 11.01 33.01 0.67
C VAL A 19 10.41 33.02 -0.73
N GLY A 20 9.84 34.14 -1.18
CA GLY A 20 9.34 34.35 -2.53
C GLY A 20 7.82 34.27 -2.73
N GLU A 21 7.35 34.21 -3.97
CA GLU A 21 5.92 34.19 -4.34
C GLU A 21 5.23 32.84 -3.98
N VAL A 22 4.83 32.74 -2.73
CA VAL A 22 4.21 31.53 -2.16
C VAL A 22 2.98 31.07 -2.94
N ARG A 23 2.17 32.01 -3.41
CA ARG A 23 0.89 31.72 -4.06
C ARG A 23 1.06 31.01 -5.40
N LYS A 24 1.96 31.49 -6.24
CA LYS A 24 2.20 30.91 -7.57
C LYS A 24 2.75 29.50 -7.47
N GLU A 25 3.78 29.33 -6.64
CA GLU A 25 4.37 28.00 -6.43
C GLU A 25 3.38 27.00 -5.79
N LEU A 26 2.52 27.47 -4.90
CA LEU A 26 1.48 26.63 -4.31
C LEU A 26 0.49 26.16 -5.38
N LEU A 27 0.04 27.07 -6.25
CA LEU A 27 -0.88 26.73 -7.35
C LEU A 27 -0.24 25.76 -8.34
N ASP A 28 1.01 25.99 -8.74
CA ASP A 28 1.74 25.11 -9.66
C ASP A 28 1.89 23.69 -9.05
N ARG A 29 2.13 23.61 -7.74
CA ARG A 29 2.25 22.34 -7.04
C ARG A 29 0.90 21.63 -6.90
N VAL A 30 -0.16 22.35 -6.56
CA VAL A 30 -1.52 21.80 -6.50
C VAL A 30 -1.94 21.28 -7.87
N GLN A 31 -1.65 22.00 -8.94
CA GLN A 31 -1.93 21.56 -10.30
C GLN A 31 -1.18 20.26 -10.64
N LYS A 32 0.12 20.19 -10.37
CA LYS A 32 0.92 18.96 -10.58
C LYS A 32 0.37 17.77 -9.79
N ILE A 33 -0.01 17.98 -8.52
CA ILE A 33 -0.64 16.93 -7.71
C ILE A 33 -1.92 16.46 -8.39
N THR A 34 -2.77 17.37 -8.82
CA THR A 34 -4.06 17.04 -9.45
C THR A 34 -3.84 16.27 -10.75
N GLU A 35 -2.87 16.66 -11.56
CA GLU A 35 -2.52 15.97 -12.80
C GLU A 35 -2.03 14.53 -12.58
N HIS A 36 -1.38 14.26 -11.46
CA HIS A 36 -0.88 12.93 -11.09
C HIS A 36 -1.91 12.05 -10.35
N LEU A 37 -2.89 12.65 -9.69
CA LEU A 37 -3.88 11.92 -8.89
C LEU A 37 -4.72 10.94 -9.74
N ILE A 38 -5.19 11.37 -10.91
CA ILE A 38 -6.06 10.55 -11.76
C ILE A 38 -5.34 9.30 -12.27
N PRO A 39 -4.13 9.39 -12.86
CA PRO A 39 -3.36 8.22 -13.27
C PRO A 39 -3.04 7.29 -12.11
N MET A 40 -2.65 7.84 -10.96
CA MET A 40 -2.35 7.07 -9.76
C MET A 40 -3.58 6.31 -9.25
N TRP A 41 -4.73 6.97 -9.18
CA TRP A 41 -5.99 6.37 -8.77
C TRP A 41 -6.43 5.25 -9.72
N THR A 42 -6.30 5.49 -11.02
CA THR A 42 -6.60 4.48 -12.05
C THR A 42 -5.69 3.26 -11.91
N HIS A 43 -4.41 3.48 -11.63
CA HIS A 43 -3.45 2.39 -11.40
C HIS A 43 -3.80 1.58 -10.14
N GLN A 44 -4.14 2.26 -9.05
CA GLN A 44 -4.56 1.58 -7.81
C GLN A 44 -5.84 0.75 -8.00
N ASN A 45 -6.82 1.28 -8.72
CA ASN A 45 -8.04 0.52 -9.00
C ASN A 45 -7.74 -0.75 -9.82
N LYS A 46 -6.90 -0.65 -10.86
CA LYS A 46 -6.46 -1.80 -11.64
C LYS A 46 -5.71 -2.83 -10.77
N ARG A 47 -4.87 -2.37 -9.85
CA ARG A 47 -4.16 -3.24 -8.90
C ARG A 47 -5.14 -4.00 -8.01
N VAL A 48 -6.11 -3.30 -7.41
CA VAL A 48 -7.13 -3.92 -6.56
C VAL A 48 -7.94 -4.96 -7.34
N ASP A 49 -8.33 -4.65 -8.57
CA ASP A 49 -9.06 -5.58 -9.43
C ASP A 49 -8.21 -6.80 -9.77
N ALA A 50 -6.94 -6.61 -10.13
CA ALA A 50 -6.01 -7.72 -10.35
C ALA A 50 -5.83 -8.60 -9.11
N TYR A 51 -5.73 -8.00 -7.93
CA TYR A 51 -5.61 -8.74 -6.66
C TYR A 51 -6.87 -9.58 -6.34
N LYS A 52 -8.06 -9.10 -6.72
CA LYS A 52 -9.32 -9.85 -6.52
C LYS A 52 -9.41 -11.08 -7.41
N GLU A 53 -8.80 -11.05 -8.59
CA GLU A 53 -8.81 -12.17 -9.54
C GLU A 53 -7.87 -13.32 -9.13
N VAL A 54 -6.93 -13.09 -8.21
CA VAL A 54 -5.98 -14.11 -7.77
C VAL A 54 -6.51 -14.80 -6.51
N ALA A 55 -6.99 -16.03 -6.67
CA ALA A 55 -7.33 -16.88 -5.54
C ALA A 55 -6.07 -17.29 -4.77
N VAL A 56 -6.14 -17.26 -3.45
CA VAL A 56 -5.02 -17.59 -2.55
C VAL A 56 -5.47 -18.60 -1.50
N ASN A 57 -4.79 -19.73 -1.40
CA ASN A 57 -5.01 -20.70 -0.33
C ASN A 57 -4.14 -20.36 0.90
N ASP A 58 -4.38 -21.06 2.01
CA ASP A 58 -3.68 -20.82 3.27
C ASP A 58 -2.16 -21.02 3.17
N ARG A 59 -1.70 -21.96 2.35
CA ARG A 59 -0.27 -22.21 2.15
C ARG A 59 0.40 -21.08 1.36
N GLU A 60 -0.26 -20.63 0.31
CA GLU A 60 0.20 -19.48 -0.48
C GLU A 60 0.21 -18.20 0.35
N ALA A 61 -0.83 -17.99 1.16
CA ALA A 61 -0.89 -16.87 2.09
C ALA A 61 0.29 -16.89 3.07
N GLN A 62 0.66 -18.05 3.63
CA GLN A 62 1.81 -18.19 4.51
C GLN A 62 3.13 -17.82 3.81
N HIS A 63 3.31 -18.27 2.57
CA HIS A 63 4.50 -17.91 1.78
C HIS A 63 4.57 -16.39 1.54
N LEU A 64 3.47 -15.78 1.11
CA LEU A 64 3.42 -14.33 0.87
C LEU A 64 3.63 -13.51 2.15
N ILE A 65 3.09 -13.97 3.28
CA ILE A 65 3.34 -13.34 4.58
C ILE A 65 4.84 -13.40 4.92
N PHE A 66 5.51 -14.50 4.61
CA PHE A 66 6.94 -14.63 4.83
C PHE A 66 7.75 -13.73 3.90
N ASP A 67 7.38 -13.63 2.63
CA ASP A 67 8.02 -12.72 1.66
C ASP A 67 7.93 -11.25 2.10
N VAL A 68 6.75 -10.84 2.60
CA VAL A 68 6.56 -9.51 3.19
C VAL A 68 7.48 -9.30 4.41
N TYR A 69 7.66 -10.33 5.22
CA TYR A 69 8.57 -10.26 6.37
C TYR A 69 10.03 -10.11 5.94
N GLU A 70 10.50 -10.92 5.01
CA GLU A 70 11.88 -10.83 4.52
C GLU A 70 12.18 -9.46 3.92
N ALA A 71 11.25 -8.90 3.16
CA ALA A 71 11.38 -7.55 2.61
C ALA A 71 11.34 -6.47 3.71
N GLY A 72 10.51 -6.65 4.71
CA GLY A 72 10.27 -5.68 5.78
C GLY A 72 11.29 -5.71 6.92
N ILE A 73 11.96 -6.84 7.17
CA ILE A 73 12.91 -6.97 8.29
C ILE A 73 14.12 -6.05 8.13
N LYS A 74 14.58 -5.86 6.91
CA LYS A 74 15.71 -4.98 6.59
C LYS A 74 15.45 -3.52 6.92
N THR A 75 14.18 -3.12 6.85
CA THR A 75 13.72 -1.75 7.11
C THR A 75 13.25 -1.55 8.56
N ASN A 76 13.16 -2.63 9.33
CA ASN A 76 12.60 -2.65 10.69
C ASN A 76 11.13 -2.14 10.77
N LEU A 77 10.40 -2.19 9.66
CA LEU A 77 9.01 -1.70 9.56
C LEU A 77 7.97 -2.79 9.81
N ILE A 78 8.37 -4.05 9.61
CA ILE A 78 7.50 -5.22 9.74
C ILE A 78 8.14 -6.19 10.73
N GLY A 79 7.48 -6.40 11.84
CA GLY A 79 7.92 -7.30 12.89
C GLY A 79 7.08 -8.58 12.97
N LYS A 80 7.53 -9.55 13.77
CA LYS A 80 6.84 -10.82 13.98
C LYS A 80 5.38 -10.66 14.43
N SER A 81 5.09 -9.66 15.27
CA SER A 81 3.72 -9.38 15.71
C SER A 81 2.81 -8.94 14.55
N THR A 82 3.36 -8.24 13.55
CA THR A 82 2.61 -7.86 12.35
C THR A 82 2.19 -9.08 11.54
N LEU A 83 3.09 -10.06 11.41
CA LEU A 83 2.81 -11.30 10.69
C LEU A 83 1.72 -12.12 11.37
N ALA A 84 1.83 -12.29 12.69
CA ALA A 84 0.85 -13.03 13.47
C ALA A 84 -0.54 -12.39 13.34
N GLN A 85 -0.63 -11.08 13.48
CA GLN A 85 -1.89 -10.35 13.34
C GLN A 85 -2.43 -10.39 11.89
N ALA A 86 -1.57 -10.29 10.88
CA ALA A 86 -1.99 -10.43 9.49
C ALA A 86 -2.52 -11.84 9.19
N TRP A 87 -1.89 -12.87 9.77
CA TRP A 87 -2.38 -14.24 9.67
C TRP A 87 -3.75 -14.43 10.33
N GLU A 88 -3.96 -13.87 11.51
CA GLU A 88 -5.26 -13.88 12.19
C GLU A 88 -6.33 -13.17 11.35
N GLN A 89 -6.04 -11.98 10.82
CA GLN A 89 -6.94 -11.26 9.93
C GLN A 89 -7.22 -12.02 8.62
N TRP A 90 -6.25 -12.76 8.10
CA TRP A 90 -6.46 -13.63 6.95
C TRP A 90 -7.42 -14.78 7.27
N LYS A 91 -7.28 -15.40 8.44
CA LYS A 91 -8.11 -16.56 8.85
C LYS A 91 -9.53 -16.15 9.23
N ASP A 92 -9.68 -15.04 9.92
CA ASP A 92 -10.95 -14.53 10.41
C ASP A 92 -10.96 -12.99 10.34
N SER A 93 -11.29 -12.48 9.16
CA SER A 93 -11.33 -11.04 8.94
C SER A 93 -12.51 -10.42 9.67
N ASP A 94 -12.27 -9.29 10.34
CA ASP A 94 -13.30 -8.44 10.94
C ASP A 94 -14.30 -7.89 9.90
N HIS A 95 -13.91 -7.88 8.62
CA HIS A 95 -14.70 -7.39 7.51
C HIS A 95 -15.12 -8.51 6.57
N LYS A 96 -16.42 -8.77 6.45
CA LYS A 96 -16.97 -9.80 5.56
C LYS A 96 -16.51 -9.67 4.10
N VAL A 97 -16.28 -8.45 3.64
CA VAL A 97 -15.81 -8.15 2.27
C VAL A 97 -14.41 -8.72 1.99
N PHE A 98 -13.62 -9.03 3.03
CA PHE A 98 -12.27 -9.55 2.91
C PHE A 98 -12.17 -11.04 3.22
N GLN A 99 -13.28 -11.76 3.19
CA GLN A 99 -13.32 -13.21 3.43
C GLN A 99 -13.23 -14.03 2.13
N ASP A 100 -13.07 -13.38 0.97
CA ASP A 100 -13.12 -14.02 -0.36
C ASP A 100 -11.90 -14.90 -0.70
N ARG A 101 -10.91 -15.02 0.20
CA ARG A 101 -9.73 -15.86 -0.02
C ARG A 101 -8.99 -15.57 -1.32
N ASN A 102 -8.82 -14.30 -1.63
CA ASN A 102 -8.03 -13.81 -2.74
C ASN A 102 -6.86 -12.93 -2.25
N LEU A 103 -6.00 -12.53 -3.18
CA LEU A 103 -4.83 -11.72 -2.87
C LEU A 103 -5.20 -10.35 -2.27
N ASN A 104 -6.34 -9.78 -2.69
CA ASN A 104 -6.86 -8.54 -2.12
C ASN A 104 -7.23 -8.70 -0.64
N SER A 105 -7.80 -9.85 -0.26
CA SER A 105 -8.11 -10.14 1.14
C SER A 105 -6.85 -10.25 2.00
N LEU A 106 -5.80 -10.86 1.47
CA LEU A 106 -4.51 -10.93 2.17
C LEU A 106 -3.85 -9.54 2.29
N TYR A 107 -3.89 -8.75 1.23
CA TYR A 107 -3.41 -7.36 1.25
C TYR A 107 -4.15 -6.53 2.30
N ASN A 108 -5.47 -6.65 2.37
CA ASN A 108 -6.27 -5.96 3.38
C ASN A 108 -5.98 -6.44 4.82
N ALA A 109 -5.62 -7.71 5.03
CA ALA A 109 -5.16 -8.18 6.33
C ALA A 109 -3.92 -7.41 6.81
N PHE A 110 -2.96 -7.14 5.94
CA PHE A 110 -1.78 -6.32 6.26
C PHE A 110 -2.12 -4.85 6.48
N THR A 111 -3.00 -4.29 5.67
CA THR A 111 -3.39 -2.88 5.82
C THR A 111 -4.17 -2.66 7.11
N GLU A 112 -5.03 -3.58 7.51
CA GLU A 112 -5.76 -3.52 8.78
C GLU A 112 -4.80 -3.50 9.97
N VAL A 113 -3.84 -4.39 10.01
CA VAL A 113 -2.80 -4.42 11.05
C VAL A 113 -1.95 -3.15 11.07
N SER A 114 -1.79 -2.51 9.92
CA SER A 114 -1.00 -1.28 9.79
C SER A 114 -1.70 -0.04 10.34
N LYS A 115 -3.02 -0.04 10.46
CA LYS A 115 -3.82 1.10 10.99
C LYS A 115 -3.44 1.48 12.42
N GLY A 116 -3.10 0.52 13.26
CA GLY A 116 -2.67 0.75 14.65
C GLY A 116 -1.22 1.19 14.82
N ARG A 117 -0.49 1.43 13.72
CA ARG A 117 0.94 1.74 13.75
C ARG A 117 1.23 3.17 13.31
N ASN A 118 2.49 3.61 13.47
CA ASN A 118 2.90 4.96 13.08
C ASN A 118 2.59 5.24 11.60
N VAL A 119 1.72 6.21 11.36
CA VAL A 119 1.24 6.63 10.04
C VAL A 119 2.36 7.15 9.14
N MET A 120 3.43 7.70 9.71
CA MET A 120 4.58 8.21 8.94
C MET A 120 5.31 7.11 8.15
N HIS A 121 5.17 5.87 8.56
CA HIS A 121 5.77 4.72 7.89
C HIS A 121 4.79 3.99 6.96
N LEU A 122 3.56 4.45 6.86
CA LEU A 122 2.55 3.82 6.02
C LEU A 122 2.97 3.72 4.54
N PRO A 123 3.53 4.77 3.91
CA PRO A 123 3.98 4.70 2.52
C PRO A 123 5.00 3.57 2.27
N LYS A 124 6.02 3.47 3.13
CA LYS A 124 7.04 2.42 3.00
C LYS A 124 6.50 1.02 3.27
N ARG A 125 5.54 0.87 4.18
CA ARG A 125 4.89 -0.43 4.39
C ARG A 125 4.06 -0.84 3.19
N SER A 126 3.27 0.07 2.63
CA SER A 126 2.50 -0.19 1.41
C SER A 126 3.39 -0.56 0.24
N GLU A 127 4.54 0.10 0.08
CA GLU A 127 5.54 -0.26 -0.92
C GLU A 127 6.02 -1.70 -0.75
N ILE A 128 6.34 -2.11 0.48
CA ILE A 128 6.75 -3.49 0.78
C ILE A 128 5.64 -4.48 0.40
N PHE A 129 4.38 -4.18 0.74
CA PHE A 129 3.25 -5.04 0.40
C PHE A 129 3.05 -5.13 -1.12
N HIS A 130 3.09 -4.01 -1.82
CA HIS A 130 2.98 -4.00 -3.29
C HIS A 130 4.12 -4.76 -3.95
N ASN A 131 5.35 -4.61 -3.48
CA ASN A 131 6.50 -5.34 -4.01
C ASN A 131 6.37 -6.86 -3.85
N ALA A 132 5.71 -7.33 -2.80
CA ALA A 132 5.44 -8.74 -2.60
C ALA A 132 4.24 -9.25 -3.42
N PHE A 133 3.20 -8.45 -3.58
CA PHE A 133 1.92 -8.89 -4.17
C PHE A 133 1.78 -8.59 -5.66
N ASP A 134 2.32 -7.48 -6.16
CA ASP A 134 2.24 -7.10 -7.57
C ASP A 134 2.74 -8.19 -8.53
N PRO A 135 3.91 -8.84 -8.26
CA PRO A 135 4.39 -9.92 -9.14
C PRO A 135 3.44 -11.10 -9.23
N VAL A 136 2.75 -11.43 -8.13
CA VAL A 136 1.78 -12.54 -8.07
C VAL A 136 0.54 -12.25 -8.89
N ALA A 137 0.12 -10.99 -8.92
CA ALA A 137 -1.04 -10.53 -9.68
C ALA A 137 -0.71 -10.08 -11.11
N GLY A 138 0.55 -10.13 -11.53
CA GLY A 138 0.99 -9.65 -12.84
C GLY A 138 0.81 -8.14 -13.03
N VAL A 139 0.85 -7.37 -11.93
CA VAL A 139 0.76 -5.92 -11.96
C VAL A 139 2.15 -5.34 -12.21
N GLU A 140 2.29 -4.58 -13.28
CA GLU A 140 3.53 -3.83 -13.54
C GLU A 140 3.67 -2.69 -12.52
N GLN A 141 4.85 -2.59 -11.93
CA GLN A 141 5.19 -1.45 -11.08
C GLN A 141 5.41 -0.24 -11.98
N VAL A 142 4.51 0.72 -11.90
CA VAL A 142 4.70 2.01 -12.57
C VAL A 142 5.53 2.88 -11.63
N GLU A 143 6.80 3.09 -11.97
CA GLU A 143 7.54 4.21 -11.41
C GLU A 143 6.86 5.50 -11.90
N LEU A 144 6.08 6.13 -11.02
CA LEU A 144 5.62 7.48 -11.24
C LEU A 144 6.85 8.39 -11.09
N VAL A 145 7.54 8.58 -12.19
CA VAL A 145 8.66 9.54 -12.27
C VAL A 145 8.08 10.91 -11.99
N ALA A 146 8.56 11.50 -10.92
CA ALA A 146 8.22 12.86 -10.53
C ALA A 146 8.72 13.91 -11.55
#